data_494631c4895a60ac9c16d10a84c39403
#
_entry.id   494631c4895a60ac9c16d10a84c39403
#
_cell.length_a   1.000
_cell.length_b   1.000
_cell.length_c   1.000
_cell.angle_alpha   90.00
_cell.angle_beta   90.00
_cell.angle_gamma   90.00
#
_symmetry.space_group_name_H-M   'P 1'
#
loop_
_entity.id
_entity.type
_entity.pdbx_description
1 polymer ?
#
loop_
_entity_poly.entity_id
_entity_poly.type
_entity_poly.pdbx_seq_one_letter_code
_entity_poly.pdbx_strand_id
1 'polypeptide(L)'
;MSNPKSTLIQPTRREVLRTLAVGAGAASLPLWARYAGAQSADPIRIGFQMHATGIGAAYGRWYDRTSQAAVKAINDGGGINGRMVELVTEDDATDPARGAEVVEKFATQSNCDVAFGTLFSHVVIGSAPRAGELKLPYFVVSEGHHVASGMLNRYTLQPGITDVKSQVQAMAPFVAANLGKKVTMIFPDFAFGHDHRDYFSAAMAAQGGEIKAMIPIPPTETSFTKYFPQIPQDTEVLYHVMVGPAVLTFVKELGEFYGTGAKPALFGFIDSLEAVDTATPGLEFLEGSHFWEAHPRV
;
A
#
# COMPACT_ATOMS: atom_id res chain seq x y z
N MET A 1 -1.88 53.62 66.55
CA MET A 1 -1.68 52.75 65.41
C MET A 1 -2.27 51.38 65.73
N SER A 2 -3.49 51.11 65.32
CA SER A 2 -4.25 49.91 65.61
C SER A 2 -4.12 48.92 64.46
N ASN A 3 -3.66 47.72 64.78
CA ASN A 3 -3.46 46.59 63.88
C ASN A 3 -4.81 45.91 63.57
N PRO A 4 -5.22 45.71 62.30
CA PRO A 4 -6.47 44.98 62.01
C PRO A 4 -6.25 43.48 62.18
N LYS A 5 -7.03 42.86 63.07
CA LYS A 5 -7.10 41.38 63.21
C LYS A 5 -7.73 40.79 61.98
N SER A 6 -6.98 39.96 61.27
CA SER A 6 -7.50 39.12 60.16
C SER A 6 -8.42 38.04 60.76
N THR A 7 -9.71 38.17 60.51
CA THR A 7 -10.71 37.15 60.88
C THR A 7 -10.63 36.03 59.84
N LEU A 8 -10.01 34.89 60.19
CA LEU A 8 -10.08 33.69 59.43
C LEU A 8 -11.53 33.14 59.46
N ILE A 9 -12.22 33.23 58.34
CA ILE A 9 -13.53 32.63 58.15
C ILE A 9 -13.33 31.11 58.14
N GLN A 10 -13.75 30.43 59.21
CA GLN A 10 -13.75 28.97 59.27
C GLN A 10 -14.94 28.45 58.46
N PRO A 11 -14.75 27.50 57.51
CA PRO A 11 -15.84 26.94 56.74
C PRO A 11 -16.77 26.15 57.66
N THR A 12 -18.06 26.28 57.42
CA THR A 12 -19.10 25.55 58.21
C THR A 12 -19.05 24.06 57.89
N ARG A 13 -19.47 23.21 58.83
CA ARG A 13 -19.59 21.73 58.63
C ARG A 13 -20.35 21.39 57.34
N ARG A 14 -21.31 22.21 56.94
CA ARG A 14 -22.14 22.01 55.76
C ARG A 14 -21.35 22.29 54.45
N GLU A 15 -20.43 23.25 54.46
CA GLU A 15 -19.56 23.55 53.34
C GLU A 15 -18.48 22.49 53.17
N VAL A 16 -17.89 22.00 54.26
CA VAL A 16 -16.95 20.89 54.24
C VAL A 16 -17.59 19.61 53.71
N LEU A 17 -18.82 19.30 54.14
CA LEU A 17 -19.55 18.12 53.64
C LEU A 17 -19.96 18.26 52.18
N ARG A 18 -20.29 19.45 51.70
CA ARG A 18 -20.56 19.67 50.27
C ARG A 18 -19.30 19.49 49.42
N THR A 19 -18.16 19.97 49.89
CA THR A 19 -16.87 19.82 49.17
C THR A 19 -16.43 18.34 49.16
N LEU A 20 -16.65 17.60 50.24
CA LEU A 20 -16.37 16.17 50.29
C LEU A 20 -17.35 15.33 49.44
N ALA A 21 -18.61 15.72 49.35
CA ALA A 21 -19.59 15.02 48.51
C ALA A 21 -19.29 15.19 46.99
N VAL A 22 -18.81 16.37 46.57
CA VAL A 22 -18.37 16.59 45.21
C VAL A 22 -17.07 15.82 44.89
N GLY A 23 -16.15 15.73 45.86
CA GLY A 23 -14.92 14.94 45.75
C GLY A 23 -15.16 13.42 45.68
N ALA A 24 -16.12 12.92 46.47
CA ALA A 24 -16.46 11.48 46.52
C ALA A 24 -17.25 11.03 45.26
N GLY A 25 -18.08 11.92 44.70
CA GLY A 25 -18.80 11.65 43.45
C GLY A 25 -17.87 11.48 42.24
N ALA A 26 -16.75 12.21 42.20
CA ALA A 26 -15.76 12.06 41.13
C ALA A 26 -14.90 10.78 41.25
N ALA A 27 -14.78 10.22 42.47
CA ALA A 27 -14.02 9.00 42.69
C ALA A 27 -14.78 7.71 42.37
N SER A 28 -16.11 7.79 42.26
CA SER A 28 -17.00 6.64 41.96
C SER A 28 -17.37 6.52 40.47
N LEU A 29 -16.88 7.42 39.60
CA LEU A 29 -17.07 7.30 38.17
C LEU A 29 -16.21 6.12 37.64
N PRO A 30 -16.80 5.22 36.81
CA PRO A 30 -16.04 4.15 36.17
C PRO A 30 -14.86 4.74 35.41
N LEU A 31 -13.76 3.98 35.30
CA LEU A 31 -12.49 4.45 34.70
C LEU A 31 -12.69 5.12 33.33
N TRP A 32 -13.62 4.63 32.53
CA TRP A 32 -13.93 5.24 31.23
C TRP A 32 -14.52 6.66 31.35
N ALA A 33 -15.29 6.95 32.39
CA ALA A 33 -15.87 8.27 32.61
C ALA A 33 -14.82 9.30 33.07
N ARG A 34 -13.67 8.84 33.62
CA ARG A 34 -12.55 9.71 33.99
C ARG A 34 -11.76 10.16 32.76
N TYR A 35 -11.81 9.39 31.68
CA TYR A 35 -11.17 9.73 30.40
C TYR A 35 -12.09 10.54 29.46
N ALA A 36 -13.39 10.57 29.74
CA ALA A 36 -14.35 11.36 28.95
C ALA A 36 -14.19 12.90 29.08
N GLY A 37 -13.36 13.36 30.00
CA GLY A 37 -13.10 14.80 30.22
C GLY A 37 -11.82 15.33 29.59
N ALA A 38 -11.01 14.50 28.94
CA ALA A 38 -9.76 14.88 28.28
C ALA A 38 -9.83 14.65 26.76
N GLN A 39 -10.98 14.95 26.14
CA GLN A 39 -10.99 15.04 24.70
C GLN A 39 -10.14 16.26 24.30
N SER A 40 -8.92 16.02 23.83
CA SER A 40 -8.26 16.95 22.96
C SER A 40 -9.23 17.20 21.81
N ALA A 41 -9.69 18.43 21.66
CA ALA A 41 -10.72 18.79 20.67
C ALA A 41 -10.22 18.54 19.24
N ASP A 42 -8.90 18.44 19.02
CA ASP A 42 -8.30 18.29 17.72
C ASP A 42 -8.21 16.82 17.29
N PRO A 43 -8.76 16.45 16.14
CA PRO A 43 -8.66 15.09 15.59
C PRO A 43 -7.19 14.77 15.25
N ILE A 44 -6.90 13.47 15.12
CA ILE A 44 -5.67 12.99 14.47
C ILE A 44 -5.95 13.02 12.98
N ARG A 45 -5.23 13.87 12.26
CA ARG A 45 -5.38 14.00 10.81
C ARG A 45 -4.42 13.09 10.08
N ILE A 46 -4.98 12.22 9.28
CA ILE A 46 -4.23 11.26 8.46
C ILE A 46 -4.42 11.62 6.99
N GLY A 47 -3.33 11.97 6.31
CA GLY A 47 -3.34 12.18 4.87
C GLY A 47 -3.37 10.85 4.14
N PHE A 48 -4.37 10.65 3.28
CA PHE A 48 -4.46 9.46 2.43
C PHE A 48 -4.16 9.85 0.98
N GLN A 49 -2.96 9.49 0.53
CA GLN A 49 -2.55 9.62 -0.86
C GLN A 49 -3.12 8.44 -1.65
N MET A 50 -4.13 8.71 -2.45
CA MET A 50 -4.92 7.72 -3.15
C MET A 50 -4.71 7.82 -4.67
N HIS A 51 -4.81 6.71 -5.38
CA HIS A 51 -4.89 6.69 -6.85
C HIS A 51 -6.37 6.69 -7.26
N ALA A 52 -7.06 7.82 -7.16
CA ALA A 52 -8.45 7.91 -7.60
C ALA A 52 -8.57 7.84 -9.13
N THR A 53 -7.53 8.30 -9.80
CA THR A 53 -7.41 8.30 -11.27
C THR A 53 -6.08 7.68 -11.72
N GLY A 54 -5.85 7.60 -13.04
CA GLY A 54 -4.67 6.97 -13.62
C GLY A 54 -4.74 5.44 -13.64
N ILE A 55 -3.60 4.79 -13.90
CA ILE A 55 -3.52 3.32 -14.02
C ILE A 55 -3.86 2.60 -12.71
N GLY A 56 -3.71 3.27 -11.57
CA GLY A 56 -4.00 2.74 -10.24
C GLY A 56 -5.46 2.86 -9.77
N ALA A 57 -6.38 3.40 -10.59
CA ALA A 57 -7.73 3.73 -10.13
C ALA A 57 -8.54 2.54 -9.58
N ALA A 58 -8.30 1.34 -10.11
CA ALA A 58 -8.98 0.13 -9.61
C ALA A 58 -8.60 -0.18 -8.16
N TYR A 59 -7.31 -0.07 -7.83
CA TYR A 59 -6.79 -0.24 -6.46
C TYR A 59 -7.26 0.88 -5.54
N GLY A 60 -7.25 2.13 -6.04
CA GLY A 60 -7.67 3.30 -5.29
C GLY A 60 -9.06 3.13 -4.70
N ARG A 61 -10.00 2.56 -5.46
CA ARG A 61 -11.37 2.29 -4.97
C ARG A 61 -11.41 1.32 -3.79
N TRP A 62 -10.57 0.27 -3.80
CA TRP A 62 -10.51 -0.69 -2.71
C TRP A 62 -9.81 -0.12 -1.49
N TYR A 63 -8.74 0.64 -1.70
CA TYR A 63 -8.01 1.32 -0.63
C TYR A 63 -8.89 2.37 0.05
N ASP A 64 -9.68 3.13 -0.70
CA ASP A 64 -10.62 4.08 -0.14
C ASP A 64 -11.65 3.39 0.75
N ARG A 65 -12.30 2.35 0.26
CA ARG A 65 -13.29 1.59 1.03
C ARG A 65 -12.72 1.02 2.33
N THR A 66 -11.55 0.40 2.27
CA THR A 66 -10.91 -0.20 3.45
C THR A 66 -10.44 0.87 4.43
N SER A 67 -9.90 1.98 3.95
CA SER A 67 -9.45 3.10 4.78
C SER A 67 -10.63 3.77 5.51
N GLN A 68 -11.72 4.04 4.79
CA GLN A 68 -12.95 4.58 5.39
C GLN A 68 -13.53 3.64 6.46
N ALA A 69 -13.57 2.33 6.17
CA ALA A 69 -14.06 1.34 7.11
C ALA A 69 -13.17 1.25 8.36
N ALA A 70 -11.85 1.31 8.20
CA ALA A 70 -10.90 1.30 9.30
C ALA A 70 -11.04 2.54 10.19
N VAL A 71 -11.12 3.73 9.59
CA VAL A 71 -11.33 5.00 10.32
C VAL A 71 -12.66 4.97 11.06
N LYS A 72 -13.72 4.47 10.41
CA LYS A 72 -15.02 4.31 11.07
C LYS A 72 -14.92 3.39 12.29
N ALA A 73 -14.28 2.24 12.17
CA ALA A 73 -14.14 1.28 13.27
C ALA A 73 -13.34 1.88 14.43
N ILE A 74 -12.26 2.63 14.15
CA ILE A 74 -11.48 3.33 15.17
C ILE A 74 -12.35 4.36 15.91
N ASN A 75 -13.10 5.16 15.16
CA ASN A 75 -13.92 6.23 15.73
C ASN A 75 -15.13 5.70 16.51
N ASP A 76 -15.78 4.63 16.04
CA ASP A 76 -16.85 3.94 16.77
C ASP A 76 -16.32 3.35 18.11
N GLY A 77 -15.05 2.96 18.15
CA GLY A 77 -14.35 2.51 19.37
C GLY A 77 -13.93 3.63 20.32
N GLY A 78 -14.21 4.91 19.98
CA GLY A 78 -13.85 6.07 20.80
C GLY A 78 -12.54 6.75 20.39
N GLY A 79 -12.04 6.45 19.21
CA GLY A 79 -10.82 7.05 18.65
C GLY A 79 -9.53 6.51 19.28
N ILE A 80 -8.43 7.19 19.03
CA ILE A 80 -7.11 6.86 19.58
C ILE A 80 -6.85 7.74 20.80
N ASN A 81 -6.82 7.16 21.97
CA ASN A 81 -6.72 7.90 23.24
C ASN A 81 -7.79 9.01 23.38
N GLY A 82 -9.01 8.75 22.89
CA GLY A 82 -10.12 9.71 22.94
C GLY A 82 -10.11 10.78 21.83
N ARG A 83 -9.12 10.77 20.94
CA ARG A 83 -9.07 11.65 19.75
C ARG A 83 -9.65 10.92 18.55
N MET A 84 -10.60 11.55 17.87
CA MET A 84 -11.14 11.00 16.61
C MET A 84 -10.11 11.07 15.49
N VAL A 85 -10.19 10.15 14.54
CA VAL A 85 -9.36 10.16 13.33
C VAL A 85 -10.13 10.86 12.20
N GLU A 86 -9.47 11.78 11.53
CA GLU A 86 -9.94 12.46 10.32
C GLU A 86 -9.07 12.01 9.14
N LEU A 87 -9.70 11.50 8.10
CA LEU A 87 -9.00 11.08 6.88
C LEU A 87 -9.09 12.21 5.84
N VAL A 88 -7.93 12.72 5.44
CA VAL A 88 -7.80 13.73 4.38
C VAL A 88 -7.30 13.03 3.12
N THR A 89 -8.19 12.85 2.14
CA THR A 89 -7.90 12.10 0.92
C THR A 89 -7.55 13.01 -0.24
N GLU A 90 -6.46 12.72 -0.96
CA GLU A 90 -6.02 13.42 -2.16
C GLU A 90 -5.61 12.41 -3.24
N ASP A 91 -5.94 12.76 -4.49
CA ASP A 91 -5.63 11.94 -5.66
C ASP A 91 -4.24 12.26 -6.23
N ASP A 92 -3.36 11.27 -6.27
CA ASP A 92 -2.05 11.39 -6.91
C ASP A 92 -2.07 11.08 -8.43
N ALA A 93 -3.21 10.65 -8.96
CA ALA A 93 -3.39 10.24 -10.35
C ALA A 93 -2.38 9.19 -10.86
N THR A 94 -1.73 8.46 -9.95
CA THR A 94 -0.62 7.54 -10.24
C THR A 94 0.58 8.27 -10.90
N ASP A 95 0.74 9.57 -10.61
CA ASP A 95 1.79 10.44 -11.15
C ASP A 95 2.79 10.84 -10.06
N PRO A 96 4.12 10.67 -10.26
CA PRO A 96 5.13 10.98 -9.26
C PRO A 96 5.19 12.46 -8.84
N ALA A 97 5.02 13.39 -9.79
CA ALA A 97 5.09 14.82 -9.51
C ALA A 97 3.86 15.25 -8.69
N ARG A 98 2.68 14.80 -9.09
CA ARG A 98 1.45 15.03 -8.34
C ARG A 98 1.49 14.38 -6.95
N GLY A 99 2.08 13.21 -6.84
CA GLY A 99 2.31 12.55 -5.55
C GLY A 99 3.11 13.41 -4.57
N ALA A 100 4.17 14.08 -5.06
CA ALA A 100 4.96 15.02 -4.26
C ALA A 100 4.14 16.25 -3.81
N GLU A 101 3.31 16.81 -4.71
CA GLU A 101 2.40 17.92 -4.40
C GLU A 101 1.36 17.54 -3.33
N VAL A 102 0.83 16.32 -3.41
CA VAL A 102 -0.13 15.78 -2.42
C VAL A 102 0.52 15.68 -1.05
N VAL A 103 1.74 15.14 -0.95
CA VAL A 103 2.48 15.06 0.32
C VAL A 103 2.76 16.45 0.88
N GLU A 104 3.13 17.43 0.04
CA GLU A 104 3.30 18.81 0.47
C GLU A 104 2.00 19.40 1.03
N LYS A 105 0.88 19.18 0.34
CA LYS A 105 -0.44 19.66 0.77
C LYS A 105 -0.83 19.08 2.13
N PHE A 106 -0.59 17.80 2.37
CA PHE A 106 -0.85 17.17 3.66
C PHE A 106 -0.10 17.83 4.80
N ALA A 107 1.19 18.13 4.61
CA ALA A 107 2.02 18.73 5.65
C ALA A 107 1.75 20.20 5.87
N THR A 108 1.51 21.00 4.80
CA THR A 108 1.54 22.46 4.87
C THR A 108 0.16 23.12 4.86
N GLN A 109 -0.84 22.47 4.30
CA GLN A 109 -2.20 23.02 4.17
C GLN A 109 -3.21 22.28 5.04
N SER A 110 -3.15 20.95 5.03
CA SER A 110 -4.11 20.11 5.76
C SER A 110 -3.66 19.82 7.20
N ASN A 111 -2.41 20.14 7.56
CA ASN A 111 -1.82 19.88 8.87
C ASN A 111 -2.02 18.42 9.32
N CYS A 112 -1.73 17.47 8.43
CA CYS A 112 -1.80 16.06 8.76
C CYS A 112 -0.64 15.66 9.70
N ASP A 113 -0.95 14.84 10.70
CA ASP A 113 0.04 14.29 11.64
C ASP A 113 0.90 13.22 10.98
N VAL A 114 0.33 12.51 10.00
CA VAL A 114 0.94 11.40 9.26
C VAL A 114 0.28 11.29 7.88
N ALA A 115 1.01 10.77 6.91
CA ALA A 115 0.44 10.38 5.62
C ALA A 115 0.60 8.87 5.40
N PHE A 116 -0.32 8.29 4.64
CA PHE A 116 -0.20 6.93 4.17
C PHE A 116 -0.77 6.79 2.76
N GLY A 117 -0.49 5.65 2.14
CA GLY A 117 -1.05 5.29 0.84
C GLY A 117 0.03 5.14 -0.22
N THR A 118 -0.41 5.23 -1.44
CA THR A 118 0.25 4.92 -2.70
C THR A 118 0.89 3.53 -2.78
N LEU A 119 0.48 2.78 -3.80
CA LEU A 119 0.98 1.45 -4.12
C LEU A 119 2.18 1.52 -5.06
N PHE A 120 2.14 2.45 -6.00
CA PHE A 120 3.06 2.47 -7.14
C PHE A 120 4.44 3.00 -6.75
N SER A 121 5.47 2.15 -6.92
CA SER A 121 6.85 2.45 -6.50
C SER A 121 7.40 3.74 -7.11
N HIS A 122 7.09 4.04 -8.37
CA HIS A 122 7.53 5.29 -9.00
C HIS A 122 6.89 6.54 -8.37
N VAL A 123 5.64 6.43 -7.91
CA VAL A 123 4.96 7.52 -7.17
C VAL A 123 5.59 7.69 -5.79
N VAL A 124 5.89 6.60 -5.09
CA VAL A 124 6.61 6.65 -3.79
C VAL A 124 7.97 7.32 -3.95
N ILE A 125 8.74 6.94 -4.98
CA ILE A 125 10.06 7.51 -5.26
C ILE A 125 9.95 9.02 -5.52
N GLY A 126 8.89 9.48 -6.18
CA GLY A 126 8.62 10.90 -6.38
C GLY A 126 8.18 11.64 -5.11
N SER A 127 7.35 11.01 -4.29
CA SER A 127 6.73 11.62 -3.10
C SER A 127 7.66 11.62 -1.86
N ALA A 128 8.44 10.56 -1.68
CA ALA A 128 9.24 10.33 -0.48
C ALA A 128 10.27 11.44 -0.16
N PRO A 129 10.99 12.04 -1.12
CA PRO A 129 11.88 13.15 -0.85
C PRO A 129 11.15 14.31 -0.16
N ARG A 130 9.94 14.63 -0.63
CA ARG A 130 9.13 15.72 -0.06
C ARG A 130 8.65 15.40 1.35
N ALA A 131 8.24 14.15 1.62
CA ALA A 131 7.92 13.69 2.97
C ALA A 131 9.12 13.83 3.92
N GLY A 132 10.32 13.48 3.44
CA GLY A 132 11.57 13.62 4.20
C GLY A 132 11.91 15.06 4.54
N GLU A 133 11.84 15.98 3.58
CA GLU A 133 12.09 17.42 3.76
C GLU A 133 11.12 18.03 4.79
N LEU A 134 9.85 17.69 4.70
CA LEU A 134 8.78 18.19 5.58
C LEU A 134 8.71 17.43 6.91
N LYS A 135 9.50 16.35 7.08
CA LYS A 135 9.51 15.48 8.27
C LYS A 135 8.14 14.89 8.56
N LEU A 136 7.35 14.62 7.52
CA LEU A 136 6.05 13.99 7.63
C LEU A 136 6.24 12.46 7.63
N PRO A 137 5.85 11.73 8.68
CA PRO A 137 5.83 10.28 8.64
C PRO A 137 4.92 9.81 7.50
N TYR A 138 5.48 8.97 6.61
CA TYR A 138 4.81 8.56 5.39
C TYR A 138 4.87 7.04 5.26
N PHE A 139 3.71 6.41 5.44
CA PHE A 139 3.53 4.96 5.37
C PHE A 139 3.03 4.57 3.99
N VAL A 140 3.80 3.75 3.30
CA VAL A 140 3.49 3.36 1.91
C VAL A 140 3.22 1.86 1.78
N VAL A 141 2.49 1.48 0.74
CA VAL A 141 2.10 0.08 0.46
C VAL A 141 2.82 -0.40 -0.81
N SER A 142 4.00 0.11 -1.07
CA SER A 142 4.77 -0.21 -2.26
C SER A 142 5.67 -1.42 -2.05
N GLU A 143 5.77 -2.29 -3.06
CA GLU A 143 6.67 -3.45 -3.04
C GLU A 143 8.10 -3.12 -3.49
N GLY A 144 8.38 -1.87 -3.86
CA GLY A 144 9.70 -1.43 -4.32
C GLY A 144 10.79 -1.65 -3.28
N HIS A 145 11.90 -2.30 -3.69
CA HIS A 145 13.02 -2.58 -2.79
C HIS A 145 13.65 -1.31 -2.22
N HIS A 146 13.72 -0.23 -2.99
CA HIS A 146 14.24 1.07 -2.56
C HIS A 146 13.47 1.65 -1.36
N VAL A 147 12.18 1.36 -1.29
CA VAL A 147 11.31 1.78 -0.19
C VAL A 147 11.59 0.95 1.06
N ALA A 148 11.50 -0.38 0.91
CA ALA A 148 11.66 -1.34 2.01
C ALA A 148 13.04 -1.28 2.66
N SER A 149 14.08 -1.01 1.86
CA SER A 149 15.46 -0.92 2.34
C SER A 149 15.78 0.33 3.17
N GLY A 150 14.85 1.27 3.29
CA GLY A 150 15.07 2.54 3.98
C GLY A 150 15.99 3.52 3.24
N MET A 151 16.28 3.27 1.96
CA MET A 151 17.24 4.08 1.18
C MET A 151 16.69 5.47 0.84
N LEU A 152 15.36 5.66 0.82
CA LEU A 152 14.77 6.93 0.42
C LEU A 152 14.97 8.01 1.50
N ASN A 153 14.49 7.76 2.71
CA ASN A 153 14.69 8.62 3.88
C ASN A 153 14.08 7.96 5.14
N ARG A 154 14.40 8.51 6.31
CA ARG A 154 13.94 7.99 7.61
C ARG A 154 12.44 8.21 7.92
N TYR A 155 11.74 8.99 7.14
CA TYR A 155 10.32 9.30 7.33
C TYR A 155 9.40 8.43 6.44
N THR A 156 9.95 7.77 5.41
CA THR A 156 9.20 6.87 4.55
C THR A 156 9.34 5.43 5.04
N LEU A 157 8.22 4.82 5.38
CA LEU A 157 8.13 3.52 6.02
C LEU A 157 7.20 2.61 5.20
N GLN A 158 7.62 1.36 5.03
CA GLN A 158 6.81 0.32 4.36
C GLN A 158 6.44 -0.76 5.38
N PRO A 159 5.25 -0.69 5.99
CA PRO A 159 4.79 -1.72 6.89
C PRO A 159 4.03 -2.82 6.13
N GLY A 160 4.27 -4.07 6.50
CA GLY A 160 3.32 -5.15 6.26
C GLY A 160 3.29 -5.77 4.86
N ILE A 161 4.13 -5.34 3.91
CA ILE A 161 4.23 -5.98 2.61
C ILE A 161 5.69 -6.38 2.32
N THR A 162 5.89 -7.53 1.70
CA THR A 162 7.22 -8.02 1.32
C THR A 162 7.69 -7.30 0.05
N ASP A 163 8.94 -6.87 0.02
CA ASP A 163 9.50 -6.21 -1.16
C ASP A 163 9.79 -7.20 -2.31
N VAL A 164 9.83 -6.68 -3.54
CA VAL A 164 10.07 -7.45 -4.76
C VAL A 164 11.31 -8.33 -4.65
N LYS A 165 12.41 -7.81 -4.12
CA LYS A 165 13.66 -8.58 -4.01
C LYS A 165 13.48 -9.83 -3.15
N SER A 166 12.86 -9.69 -1.98
CA SER A 166 12.59 -10.81 -1.09
C SER A 166 11.62 -11.82 -1.72
N GLN A 167 10.58 -11.34 -2.40
CA GLN A 167 9.60 -12.17 -3.11
C GLN A 167 10.29 -13.02 -4.18
N VAL A 168 11.04 -12.40 -5.10
CA VAL A 168 11.65 -13.13 -6.22
C VAL A 168 12.77 -14.06 -5.76
N GLN A 169 13.48 -13.75 -4.68
CA GLN A 169 14.46 -14.64 -4.08
C GLN A 169 13.81 -15.91 -3.51
N ALA A 170 12.61 -15.80 -2.95
CA ALA A 170 11.85 -16.93 -2.47
C ALA A 170 11.28 -17.79 -3.61
N MET A 171 10.89 -17.18 -4.73
CA MET A 171 10.22 -17.84 -5.85
C MET A 171 11.19 -18.51 -6.84
N ALA A 172 12.36 -17.93 -7.10
CA ALA A 172 13.28 -18.41 -8.12
C ALA A 172 13.69 -19.90 -7.97
N PRO A 173 13.95 -20.42 -6.75
CA PRO A 173 14.23 -21.84 -6.56
C PRO A 173 13.08 -22.76 -7.03
N PHE A 174 11.83 -22.36 -6.75
CA PHE A 174 10.65 -23.11 -7.20
C PHE A 174 10.56 -23.11 -8.73
N VAL A 175 10.69 -21.93 -9.36
CA VAL A 175 10.64 -21.78 -10.82
C VAL A 175 11.70 -22.64 -11.49
N ALA A 176 12.95 -22.55 -11.05
CA ALA A 176 14.06 -23.28 -11.64
C ALA A 176 13.96 -24.79 -11.47
N ALA A 177 13.36 -25.27 -10.36
CA ALA A 177 13.22 -26.69 -10.06
C ALA A 177 12.00 -27.33 -10.72
N ASN A 178 10.90 -26.58 -10.91
CA ASN A 178 9.61 -27.16 -11.28
C ASN A 178 9.08 -26.69 -12.66
N LEU A 179 9.47 -25.51 -13.12
CA LEU A 179 8.90 -24.93 -14.33
C LEU A 179 9.89 -24.85 -15.48
N GLY A 180 11.14 -24.48 -15.19
CA GLY A 180 12.18 -24.39 -16.20
C GLY A 180 13.23 -23.34 -15.87
N LYS A 181 14.30 -23.32 -16.68
CA LYS A 181 15.45 -22.44 -16.50
C LYS A 181 15.63 -21.40 -17.57
N LYS A 182 14.97 -21.55 -18.73
CA LYS A 182 15.01 -20.57 -19.83
C LYS A 182 13.80 -19.67 -19.72
N VAL A 183 14.01 -18.46 -19.21
CA VAL A 183 12.94 -17.53 -18.83
C VAL A 183 12.87 -16.36 -19.79
N THR A 184 11.69 -16.04 -20.28
CA THR A 184 11.37 -14.73 -20.87
C THR A 184 10.57 -13.92 -19.89
N MET A 185 10.92 -12.64 -19.74
CA MET A 185 10.26 -11.72 -18.82
C MET A 185 9.44 -10.69 -19.57
N ILE A 186 8.18 -10.48 -19.15
CA ILE A 186 7.31 -9.38 -19.60
C ILE A 186 6.93 -8.57 -18.36
N PHE A 187 7.23 -7.29 -18.38
CA PHE A 187 7.09 -6.44 -17.21
C PHE A 187 6.72 -5.00 -17.59
N PRO A 188 6.00 -4.25 -16.72
CA PRO A 188 5.69 -2.86 -16.98
C PRO A 188 6.95 -1.99 -16.89
N ASP A 189 7.07 -1.04 -17.80
CA ASP A 189 8.24 -0.16 -17.91
C ASP A 189 8.21 1.00 -16.92
N PHE A 190 8.22 0.65 -15.63
CA PHE A 190 8.39 1.56 -14.50
C PHE A 190 9.04 0.84 -13.29
N ALA A 191 9.31 1.57 -12.20
CA ALA A 191 10.16 1.11 -11.09
C ALA A 191 9.82 -0.29 -10.56
N PHE A 192 8.54 -0.65 -10.41
CA PHE A 192 8.11 -2.00 -9.99
C PHE A 192 8.58 -3.08 -10.97
N GLY A 193 8.33 -2.88 -12.26
CA GLY A 193 8.76 -3.84 -13.29
C GLY A 193 10.29 -3.92 -13.42
N HIS A 194 10.98 -2.82 -13.23
CA HIS A 194 12.46 -2.79 -13.21
C HIS A 194 13.03 -3.56 -12.02
N ASP A 195 12.44 -3.46 -10.84
CA ASP A 195 12.83 -4.27 -9.68
C ASP A 195 12.65 -5.77 -9.98
N HIS A 196 11.52 -6.17 -10.57
CA HIS A 196 11.31 -7.56 -11.00
C HIS A 196 12.34 -8.00 -12.04
N ARG A 197 12.60 -7.18 -13.05
CA ARG A 197 13.62 -7.45 -14.06
C ARG A 197 14.97 -7.75 -13.41
N ASP A 198 15.42 -6.88 -12.55
CA ASP A 198 16.78 -6.92 -12.02
C ASP A 198 16.93 -8.02 -10.96
N TYR A 199 16.02 -8.06 -9.99
CA TYR A 199 16.13 -9.02 -8.89
C TYR A 199 15.74 -10.43 -9.27
N PHE A 200 14.73 -10.63 -10.14
CA PHE A 200 14.37 -11.97 -10.61
C PHE A 200 15.44 -12.54 -11.53
N SER A 201 16.01 -11.72 -12.40
CA SER A 201 17.12 -12.15 -13.25
C SER A 201 18.32 -12.62 -12.42
N ALA A 202 18.70 -11.85 -11.40
CA ALA A 202 19.77 -12.23 -10.50
C ALA A 202 19.44 -13.49 -9.70
N ALA A 203 18.20 -13.63 -9.23
CA ALA A 203 17.77 -14.80 -8.47
C ALA A 203 17.73 -16.06 -9.35
N MET A 204 17.25 -15.96 -10.61
CA MET A 204 17.29 -17.08 -11.57
C MET A 204 18.72 -17.46 -11.97
N ALA A 205 19.61 -16.50 -12.19
CA ALA A 205 21.01 -16.77 -12.46
C ALA A 205 21.67 -17.57 -11.33
N ALA A 206 21.36 -17.26 -10.07
CA ALA A 206 21.83 -18.01 -8.90
C ALA A 206 21.32 -19.48 -8.88
N GLN A 207 20.24 -19.79 -9.57
CA GLN A 207 19.70 -21.14 -9.76
C GLN A 207 20.19 -21.82 -11.05
N GLY A 208 21.13 -21.20 -11.78
CA GLY A 208 21.60 -21.68 -13.07
C GLY A 208 20.57 -21.48 -14.21
N GLY A 209 19.66 -20.51 -14.07
CA GLY A 209 18.72 -20.12 -15.09
C GLY A 209 19.30 -19.07 -16.05
N GLU A 210 18.68 -18.95 -17.22
CA GLU A 210 19.01 -18.04 -18.29
C GLU A 210 17.82 -17.14 -18.64
N ILE A 211 18.01 -15.83 -18.70
CA ILE A 211 17.00 -14.91 -19.22
C ILE A 211 17.15 -14.80 -20.73
N LYS A 212 16.17 -15.30 -21.48
CA LYS A 212 16.14 -15.37 -22.93
C LYS A 212 15.77 -14.04 -23.57
N ALA A 213 14.81 -13.35 -22.95
CA ALA A 213 14.38 -12.02 -23.39
C ALA A 213 13.80 -11.23 -22.22
N MET A 214 13.90 -9.91 -22.33
CA MET A 214 13.32 -8.93 -21.40
C MET A 214 12.46 -7.96 -22.22
N ILE A 215 11.15 -7.99 -22.00
CA ILE A 215 10.17 -7.27 -22.82
C ILE A 215 9.48 -6.22 -21.93
N PRO A 216 9.95 -4.97 -21.92
CA PRO A 216 9.29 -3.89 -21.18
C PRO A 216 8.02 -3.46 -21.90
N ILE A 217 6.96 -3.23 -21.14
CA ILE A 217 5.66 -2.77 -21.61
C ILE A 217 5.38 -1.37 -21.07
N PRO A 218 5.19 -0.36 -21.92
CA PRO A 218 4.79 0.97 -21.46
C PRO A 218 3.52 0.92 -20.62
N PRO A 219 3.42 1.68 -19.50
CA PRO A 219 2.26 1.63 -18.60
C PRO A 219 0.95 2.09 -19.23
N THR A 220 1.00 2.79 -20.36
CA THR A 220 -0.18 3.24 -21.12
C THR A 220 -0.58 2.29 -22.25
N GLU A 221 0.10 1.14 -22.36
CA GLU A 221 -0.17 0.18 -23.43
C GLU A 221 -1.52 -0.52 -23.21
N THR A 222 -2.26 -0.69 -24.28
CA THR A 222 -3.60 -1.30 -24.25
C THR A 222 -3.73 -2.50 -25.21
N SER A 223 -2.70 -2.79 -26.03
CA SER A 223 -2.65 -3.95 -26.93
C SER A 223 -1.24 -4.53 -26.93
N PHE A 224 -1.13 -5.82 -26.77
CA PHE A 224 0.12 -6.52 -26.46
C PHE A 224 0.63 -7.42 -27.60
N THR A 225 -0.19 -7.65 -28.63
CA THR A 225 0.11 -8.61 -29.72
C THR A 225 1.46 -8.36 -30.41
N LYS A 226 1.91 -7.09 -30.50
CA LYS A 226 3.21 -6.72 -31.08
C LYS A 226 4.43 -7.13 -30.27
N TYR A 227 4.25 -7.50 -29.00
CA TYR A 227 5.33 -7.90 -28.11
C TYR A 227 5.55 -9.42 -28.11
N PHE A 228 4.52 -10.22 -28.34
CA PHE A 228 4.59 -11.68 -28.25
C PHE A 228 5.55 -12.34 -29.27
N PRO A 229 5.71 -11.83 -30.51
CA PRO A 229 6.72 -12.35 -31.43
C PRO A 229 8.18 -12.20 -30.93
N GLN A 230 8.42 -11.39 -29.88
CA GLN A 230 9.73 -11.24 -29.27
C GLN A 230 10.04 -12.36 -28.27
N ILE A 231 9.07 -13.22 -27.95
CA ILE A 231 9.26 -14.37 -27.06
C ILE A 231 10.00 -15.47 -27.83
N PRO A 232 11.22 -15.86 -27.44
CA PRO A 232 11.97 -16.92 -28.11
C PRO A 232 11.22 -18.25 -28.04
N GLN A 233 11.30 -19.06 -29.09
CA GLN A 233 10.61 -20.36 -29.18
C GLN A 233 11.08 -21.38 -28.13
N ASP A 234 12.31 -21.27 -27.65
CA ASP A 234 12.88 -22.13 -26.63
C ASP A 234 12.67 -21.61 -25.20
N THR A 235 11.76 -20.65 -25.02
CA THR A 235 11.32 -20.18 -23.68
C THR A 235 10.59 -21.32 -22.96
N GLU A 236 11.06 -21.67 -21.77
CA GLU A 236 10.44 -22.68 -20.90
C GLU A 236 9.44 -22.04 -19.94
N VAL A 237 9.77 -20.84 -19.46
CA VAL A 237 8.93 -20.08 -18.50
C VAL A 237 8.71 -18.66 -19.04
N LEU A 238 7.45 -18.24 -19.11
CA LEU A 238 7.08 -16.85 -19.31
C LEU A 238 6.75 -16.21 -17.95
N TYR A 239 7.69 -15.41 -17.47
CA TYR A 239 7.52 -14.65 -16.25
C TYR A 239 6.87 -13.31 -16.56
N HIS A 240 5.68 -13.05 -16.01
CA HIS A 240 4.99 -11.79 -16.28
C HIS A 240 4.51 -11.14 -14.99
N VAL A 241 4.65 -9.82 -14.92
CA VAL A 241 4.26 -9.00 -13.77
C VAL A 241 3.39 -7.82 -14.22
N MET A 242 2.49 -8.10 -15.14
CA MET A 242 1.58 -7.08 -15.66
C MET A 242 0.58 -6.64 -14.61
N VAL A 243 0.35 -5.34 -14.53
CA VAL A 243 -0.53 -4.68 -13.54
C VAL A 243 -1.46 -3.69 -14.22
N GLY A 244 -2.55 -3.35 -13.54
CA GLY A 244 -3.49 -2.35 -14.00
C GLY A 244 -4.60 -2.89 -14.91
N PRO A 245 -5.44 -1.99 -15.49
CA PRO A 245 -6.69 -2.37 -16.16
C PRO A 245 -6.49 -3.18 -17.45
N ALA A 246 -5.31 -3.10 -18.06
CA ALA A 246 -5.01 -3.81 -19.31
C ALA A 246 -4.60 -5.29 -19.13
N VAL A 247 -4.46 -5.77 -17.88
CA VAL A 247 -4.03 -7.15 -17.59
C VAL A 247 -4.95 -8.19 -18.26
N LEU A 248 -6.26 -7.99 -18.24
CA LEU A 248 -7.20 -8.92 -18.88
C LEU A 248 -7.02 -8.96 -20.40
N THR A 249 -6.75 -7.82 -21.03
CA THR A 249 -6.44 -7.74 -22.47
C THR A 249 -5.14 -8.48 -22.75
N PHE A 250 -4.12 -8.26 -21.93
CA PHE A 250 -2.83 -8.97 -22.04
C PHE A 250 -3.02 -10.50 -22.05
N VAL A 251 -3.77 -11.01 -21.07
CA VAL A 251 -4.01 -12.47 -20.94
C VAL A 251 -4.77 -13.01 -22.12
N LYS A 252 -5.83 -12.32 -22.58
CA LYS A 252 -6.62 -12.74 -23.75
C LYS A 252 -5.78 -12.76 -25.02
N GLU A 253 -5.08 -11.68 -25.33
CA GLU A 253 -4.23 -11.60 -26.50
C GLU A 253 -3.08 -12.61 -26.47
N LEU A 254 -2.52 -12.91 -25.28
CA LEU A 254 -1.51 -13.94 -25.11
C LEU A 254 -2.10 -15.34 -25.38
N GLY A 255 -3.32 -15.60 -24.89
CA GLY A 255 -4.06 -16.84 -25.17
C GLY A 255 -4.35 -17.01 -26.68
N GLU A 256 -4.78 -15.94 -27.34
CA GLU A 256 -4.99 -15.95 -28.79
C GLU A 256 -3.70 -16.19 -29.57
N PHE A 257 -2.57 -15.62 -29.13
CA PHE A 257 -1.27 -15.82 -29.75
C PHE A 257 -0.78 -17.27 -29.71
N TYR A 258 -0.94 -17.95 -28.57
CA TYR A 258 -0.56 -19.35 -28.42
C TYR A 258 -1.64 -20.31 -28.95
N GLY A 259 -2.91 -19.92 -28.89
CA GLY A 259 -4.04 -20.76 -29.28
C GLY A 259 -4.03 -22.09 -28.52
N THR A 260 -4.15 -23.21 -29.28
CA THR A 260 -4.05 -24.58 -28.76
C THR A 260 -2.64 -25.15 -28.86
N GLY A 261 -1.66 -24.35 -29.25
CA GLY A 261 -0.26 -24.74 -29.40
C GLY A 261 0.46 -24.93 -28.06
N ALA A 262 1.68 -25.46 -28.15
CA ALA A 262 2.55 -25.53 -26.99
C ALA A 262 2.88 -24.13 -26.49
N LYS A 263 2.75 -23.93 -25.18
CA LYS A 263 3.07 -22.67 -24.49
C LYS A 263 4.12 -22.90 -23.40
N PRO A 264 4.94 -21.89 -23.07
CA PRO A 264 5.80 -21.95 -21.90
C PRO A 264 4.94 -22.04 -20.62
N ALA A 265 5.53 -22.52 -19.53
CA ALA A 265 4.89 -22.41 -18.21
C ALA A 265 4.68 -20.93 -17.89
N LEU A 266 3.45 -20.56 -17.57
CA LEU A 266 3.16 -19.19 -17.12
C LEU A 266 3.43 -19.09 -15.63
N PHE A 267 4.27 -18.14 -15.27
CA PHE A 267 4.56 -17.82 -13.88
C PHE A 267 4.56 -16.31 -13.71
N GLY A 268 3.84 -15.80 -12.73
CA GLY A 268 3.83 -14.37 -12.55
C GLY A 268 2.84 -13.83 -11.56
N PHE A 269 2.55 -12.57 -11.71
CA PHE A 269 1.60 -11.82 -10.92
C PHE A 269 0.39 -11.47 -11.78
N ILE A 270 -0.80 -11.84 -11.32
CA ILE A 270 -2.04 -11.39 -11.93
C ILE A 270 -2.83 -10.62 -10.90
N ASP A 271 -2.73 -9.34 -11.04
CA ASP A 271 -3.29 -8.35 -10.16
C ASP A 271 -4.83 -8.27 -10.19
N SER A 272 -5.44 -8.82 -11.18
CA SER A 272 -6.89 -8.70 -11.41
C SER A 272 -7.65 -10.01 -11.19
N LEU A 273 -7.09 -10.97 -10.44
CA LEU A 273 -7.80 -12.23 -10.15
C LEU A 273 -9.15 -12.01 -9.48
N GLU A 274 -9.34 -10.89 -8.76
CA GLU A 274 -10.63 -10.51 -8.20
C GLU A 274 -11.65 -10.07 -9.26
N ALA A 275 -11.18 -9.59 -10.42
CA ALA A 275 -12.01 -9.23 -11.57
C ALA A 275 -12.19 -10.43 -12.53
N VAL A 276 -11.46 -11.51 -12.32
CA VAL A 276 -11.55 -12.75 -13.08
C VAL A 276 -12.62 -13.61 -12.44
N ASP A 277 -13.85 -13.43 -12.88
CA ASP A 277 -14.87 -14.47 -12.70
C ASP A 277 -14.43 -15.69 -13.54
N THR A 278 -14.50 -16.87 -12.95
CA THR A 278 -14.23 -18.16 -13.62
C THR A 278 -15.06 -18.36 -14.88
N ALA A 279 -16.13 -17.59 -15.06
CA ALA A 279 -16.96 -17.54 -16.25
C ALA A 279 -16.47 -16.53 -17.31
N THR A 280 -15.37 -15.79 -17.12
CA THR A 280 -14.92 -14.83 -18.12
C THR A 280 -14.31 -15.57 -19.31
N PRO A 281 -14.91 -15.49 -20.51
CA PRO A 281 -14.40 -16.17 -21.70
C PRO A 281 -12.97 -15.75 -22.05
N GLY A 282 -12.14 -16.70 -22.49
CA GLY A 282 -10.76 -16.44 -22.94
C GLY A 282 -9.73 -16.46 -21.82
N LEU A 283 -10.11 -16.87 -20.61
CA LEU A 283 -9.18 -17.06 -19.48
C LEU A 283 -8.80 -18.53 -19.26
N GLU A 284 -9.39 -19.46 -20.00
CA GLU A 284 -9.04 -20.88 -20.01
C GLU A 284 -7.55 -21.12 -20.30
N PHE A 285 -6.93 -20.16 -21.01
CA PHE A 285 -5.49 -20.14 -21.26
C PHE A 285 -4.65 -20.14 -19.97
N LEU A 286 -5.19 -19.62 -18.87
CA LEU A 286 -4.52 -19.58 -17.57
C LEU A 286 -4.53 -20.92 -16.83
N GLU A 287 -5.25 -21.92 -17.32
CA GLU A 287 -5.24 -23.24 -16.70
C GLU A 287 -3.82 -23.82 -16.66
N GLY A 288 -3.40 -24.29 -15.49
CA GLY A 288 -2.04 -24.77 -15.24
C GLY A 288 -0.99 -23.68 -15.04
N SER A 289 -1.38 -22.41 -15.00
CA SER A 289 -0.47 -21.29 -14.68
C SER A 289 -0.19 -21.21 -13.19
N HIS A 290 0.96 -20.65 -12.84
CA HIS A 290 1.40 -20.48 -11.47
C HIS A 290 1.49 -18.98 -11.14
N PHE A 291 0.85 -18.58 -10.07
CA PHE A 291 0.85 -17.20 -9.59
C PHE A 291 1.32 -17.17 -8.14
N TRP A 292 1.94 -16.07 -7.75
CA TRP A 292 2.22 -15.82 -6.34
C TRP A 292 1.34 -14.69 -5.82
N GLU A 293 1.09 -14.74 -4.53
CA GLU A 293 0.40 -13.67 -3.80
C GLU A 293 1.21 -13.32 -2.56
N ALA A 294 1.22 -12.03 -2.21
CA ALA A 294 1.89 -11.54 -1.01
C ALA A 294 1.21 -12.04 0.28
N HIS A 295 -0.07 -12.40 0.20
CA HIS A 295 -0.86 -12.89 1.32
C HIS A 295 -1.63 -14.17 0.90
N PRO A 296 -1.67 -15.18 1.78
CA PRO A 296 -2.46 -16.38 1.50
C PRO A 296 -3.95 -16.00 1.44
N ARG A 297 -4.66 -16.58 0.48
CA ARG A 297 -6.12 -16.56 0.48
C ARG A 297 -6.62 -17.48 1.57
N VAL A 298 -7.50 -16.95 2.42
CA VAL A 298 -8.14 -17.70 3.52
C VAL A 298 -9.52 -18.14 3.09
#